data_77fa1b8967c5f9e52921a2787d1719cc
#
_entry.id   77fa1b8967c5f9e52921a2787d1719cc
#
_cell.length_a   1.000
_cell.length_b   1.000
_cell.length_c   1.000
_cell.angle_alpha   90.00
_cell.angle_beta   90.00
_cell.angle_gamma   90.00
#
_symmetry.space_group_name_H-M   'P 1'
#
loop_
_entity.id
_entity.type
_entity.pdbx_description
1 polymer ?
#
loop_
_entity_poly.entity_id
_entity_poly.type
_entity_poly.pdbx_seq_one_letter_code
_entity_poly.pdbx_strand_id
1 'polypeptide(L)'
;MELTLPHKHLNMGKFSTIIKSSVLAGICIGIAGFGYLALGGVVGAVMFAFGLITVVCYKLKLYTGTAGFIEKGQVGDLLLILVGNIVGCLLVAMLARVSPMPLQEAAQKILAGRLAIGPVRAGLLAIGCGFLMTTAVTFARRNQWLPLLFAVPMFILCGFPHCIADAFYYLTVPFSFIRENLCGVLVLYVCLVIGNFIGCNLYRLIMIGEDKV
;
A
#
# COMPACT_ATOMS: atom_id res chain seq x y z
N MET A 1 -10.70 48.45 4.00
CA MET A 1 -10.87 47.52 2.85
C MET A 1 -9.68 46.58 2.90
N GLU A 2 -9.83 45.55 3.72
CA GLU A 2 -8.79 44.54 3.99
C GLU A 2 -8.99 43.35 3.08
N LEU A 3 -8.02 43.15 2.18
CA LEU A 3 -7.98 42.04 1.24
C LEU A 3 -7.55 40.77 1.99
N THR A 4 -8.50 39.92 2.31
CA THR A 4 -8.27 38.59 2.86
C THR A 4 -7.64 37.67 1.81
N LEU A 5 -6.38 37.30 1.98
CA LEU A 5 -5.72 36.20 1.27
C LEU A 5 -5.30 35.12 2.29
N PRO A 6 -6.21 34.20 2.74
CA PRO A 6 -5.77 33.10 3.58
C PRO A 6 -5.92 31.69 2.97
N HIS A 7 -6.73 31.48 1.93
CA HIS A 7 -7.03 30.10 1.49
C HIS A 7 -5.92 29.39 0.70
N LYS A 8 -5.07 30.10 -0.01
CA LYS A 8 -4.04 29.49 -0.89
C LYS A 8 -2.83 28.94 -0.12
N HIS A 9 -2.42 29.62 0.94
CA HIS A 9 -1.29 29.19 1.77
C HIS A 9 -1.62 27.97 2.66
N LEU A 10 -2.84 27.88 3.20
CA LEU A 10 -3.29 26.72 3.99
C LEU A 10 -3.36 25.44 3.14
N ASN A 11 -3.80 25.55 1.88
CA ASN A 11 -3.85 24.42 0.95
C ASN A 11 -2.46 23.92 0.55
N MET A 12 -1.50 24.80 0.33
CA MET A 12 -0.13 24.41 -0.02
C MET A 12 0.58 23.68 1.13
N GLY A 13 0.41 24.10 2.38
CA GLY A 13 0.96 23.43 3.55
C GLY A 13 0.41 22.01 3.75
N LYS A 14 -0.92 21.85 3.61
CA LYS A 14 -1.58 20.54 3.68
C LYS A 14 -1.10 19.61 2.57
N PHE A 15 -1.03 20.08 1.33
CA PHE A 15 -0.56 19.33 0.18
C PHE A 15 0.89 18.84 0.38
N SER A 16 1.80 19.73 0.77
CA SER A 16 3.20 19.38 1.04
C SER A 16 3.33 18.32 2.14
N THR A 17 2.55 18.44 3.22
CA THR A 17 2.55 17.48 4.33
C THR A 17 2.04 16.11 3.88
N ILE A 18 0.97 16.05 3.08
CA ILE A 18 0.44 14.79 2.54
C ILE A 18 1.49 14.12 1.67
N ILE A 19 2.10 14.83 0.73
CA ILE A 19 3.12 14.27 -0.18
C ILE A 19 4.31 13.73 0.59
N LYS A 20 4.92 14.53 1.47
CA LYS A 20 6.09 14.09 2.25
C LYS A 20 5.79 12.85 3.08
N SER A 21 4.67 12.85 3.78
CA SER A 21 4.24 11.73 4.61
C SER A 21 3.94 10.47 3.79
N SER A 22 3.32 10.61 2.62
CA SER A 22 3.00 9.47 1.76
C SER A 22 4.24 8.91 1.04
N VAL A 23 5.19 9.74 0.62
CA VAL A 23 6.46 9.27 0.07
C VAL A 23 7.24 8.47 1.12
N LEU A 24 7.33 8.97 2.37
CA LEU A 24 7.96 8.23 3.46
C LEU A 24 7.25 6.90 3.74
N ALA A 25 5.92 6.86 3.72
CA ALA A 25 5.17 5.61 3.88
C ALA A 25 5.50 4.61 2.75
N GLY A 26 5.58 5.09 1.52
CA GLY A 26 6.00 4.28 0.36
C GLY A 26 7.41 3.73 0.51
N ILE A 27 8.35 4.53 1.02
CA ILE A 27 9.72 4.08 1.34
C ILE A 27 9.68 2.98 2.41
N CYS A 28 8.92 3.15 3.50
CA CYS A 28 8.81 2.13 4.55
C CYS A 28 8.28 0.81 4.02
N ILE A 29 7.22 0.84 3.18
CA ILE A 29 6.66 -0.36 2.57
C ILE A 29 7.62 -0.94 1.52
N GLY A 30 8.32 -0.10 0.75
CA GLY A 30 9.34 -0.53 -0.20
C GLY A 30 10.49 -1.27 0.49
N ILE A 31 11.03 -0.75 1.60
CA ILE A 31 12.08 -1.41 2.40
C ILE A 31 11.58 -2.74 2.96
N ALA A 32 10.34 -2.79 3.46
CA ALA A 32 9.73 -4.04 3.91
C ALA A 32 9.58 -5.05 2.76
N GLY A 33 9.18 -4.58 1.58
CA GLY A 33 9.11 -5.39 0.36
C GLY A 33 10.49 -5.87 -0.11
N PHE A 34 11.51 -5.04 -0.02
CA PHE A 34 12.90 -5.43 -0.28
C PHE A 34 13.32 -6.59 0.64
N GLY A 35 13.08 -6.46 1.96
CA GLY A 35 13.33 -7.53 2.92
C GLY A 35 12.57 -8.83 2.59
N TYR A 36 11.31 -8.71 2.18
CA TYR A 36 10.51 -9.86 1.75
C TYR A 36 11.08 -10.54 0.49
N LEU A 37 11.46 -9.77 -0.54
CA LEU A 37 12.08 -10.34 -1.74
C LEU A 37 13.42 -11.02 -1.45
N ALA A 38 14.18 -10.48 -0.49
CA ALA A 38 15.48 -11.00 -0.10
C ALA A 38 15.40 -12.29 0.73
N LEU A 39 14.48 -12.37 1.67
CA LEU A 39 14.39 -13.46 2.65
C LEU A 39 13.37 -14.53 2.26
N GLY A 40 12.29 -14.13 1.58
CA GLY A 40 11.21 -15.02 1.18
C GLY A 40 10.45 -15.68 2.33
N GLY A 41 9.42 -16.46 1.98
CA GLY A 41 8.70 -17.33 2.89
C GLY A 41 8.16 -16.64 4.14
N VAL A 42 8.05 -17.40 5.22
CA VAL A 42 7.50 -16.93 6.51
C VAL A 42 8.39 -15.85 7.13
N VAL A 43 9.70 -16.02 7.07
CA VAL A 43 10.65 -15.05 7.64
C VAL A 43 10.49 -13.69 6.98
N GLY A 44 10.51 -13.64 5.64
CA GLY A 44 10.30 -12.40 4.90
C GLY A 44 8.95 -11.76 5.18
N ALA A 45 7.88 -12.58 5.29
CA ALA A 45 6.54 -12.09 5.60
C ALA A 45 6.44 -11.46 7.01
N VAL A 46 7.10 -12.06 8.01
CA VAL A 46 7.17 -11.50 9.37
C VAL A 46 7.98 -10.22 9.38
N MET A 47 9.13 -10.20 8.73
CA MET A 47 9.98 -9.00 8.65
C MET A 47 9.30 -7.84 7.90
N PHE A 48 8.42 -8.15 6.96
CA PHE A 48 7.60 -7.12 6.29
C PHE A 48 6.75 -6.31 7.27
N ALA A 49 6.31 -6.90 8.38
CA ALA A 49 5.50 -6.20 9.39
C ALA A 49 6.19 -4.95 9.95
N PHE A 50 7.54 -4.93 10.00
CA PHE A 50 8.30 -3.76 10.42
C PHE A 50 7.96 -2.50 9.63
N GLY A 51 7.76 -2.62 8.31
CA GLY A 51 7.37 -1.48 7.46
C GLY A 51 6.02 -0.88 7.87
N LEU A 52 5.01 -1.72 8.10
CA LEU A 52 3.69 -1.24 8.53
C LEU A 52 3.73 -0.66 9.96
N ILE A 53 4.45 -1.31 10.88
CA ILE A 53 4.66 -0.79 12.24
C ILE A 53 5.27 0.61 12.17
N THR A 54 6.31 0.79 11.36
CA THR A 54 6.97 2.10 11.16
C THR A 54 5.99 3.14 10.63
N VAL A 55 5.19 2.79 9.60
CA VAL A 55 4.15 3.67 9.04
C VAL A 55 3.17 4.13 10.11
N VAL A 56 2.71 3.22 10.96
CA VAL A 56 1.72 3.53 12.00
C VAL A 56 2.35 4.32 13.15
N CYS A 57 3.56 3.95 13.61
CA CYS A 57 4.28 4.66 14.66
C CYS A 57 4.56 6.13 14.30
N TYR A 58 5.01 6.38 13.08
CA TYR A 58 5.26 7.75 12.58
C TYR A 58 4.00 8.44 12.04
N LYS A 59 2.82 7.79 12.12
CA LYS A 59 1.54 8.31 11.61
C LYS A 59 1.62 8.75 10.15
N LEU A 60 2.37 8.00 9.34
CA LEU A 60 2.55 8.29 7.92
C LEU A 60 1.28 7.98 7.13
N LYS A 61 1.15 8.62 5.97
CA LYS A 61 0.01 8.48 5.07
C LYS A 61 0.22 7.30 4.12
N LEU A 62 -0.29 6.13 4.49
CA LEU A 62 -0.34 4.95 3.63
C LEU A 62 -1.75 4.78 3.06
N TYR A 63 -1.88 4.45 1.78
CA TYR A 63 -3.16 4.29 1.09
C TYR A 63 -4.10 3.34 1.85
N THR A 64 -3.70 2.10 2.08
CA THR A 64 -4.50 1.08 2.79
C THR A 64 -4.73 1.41 4.26
N GLY A 65 -3.81 2.14 4.89
CA GLY A 65 -3.98 2.64 6.26
C GLY A 65 -4.87 3.87 6.38
N THR A 66 -5.25 4.50 5.25
CA THR A 66 -6.07 5.71 5.21
C THR A 66 -7.44 5.45 4.58
N ALA A 67 -7.51 4.57 3.57
CA ALA A 67 -8.70 4.34 2.75
C ALA A 67 -9.96 3.95 3.54
N GLY A 68 -9.83 3.19 4.64
CA GLY A 68 -10.94 2.81 5.52
C GLY A 68 -11.44 3.92 6.46
N PHE A 69 -10.73 5.05 6.51
CA PHE A 69 -11.00 6.16 7.44
C PHE A 69 -11.25 7.49 6.74
N ILE A 70 -11.38 7.50 5.41
CA ILE A 70 -11.65 8.72 4.65
C ILE A 70 -13.09 9.20 4.86
N GLU A 71 -13.26 10.52 4.84
CA GLU A 71 -14.55 11.20 4.88
C GLU A 71 -14.97 11.69 3.49
N LYS A 72 -16.22 12.16 3.38
CA LYS A 72 -16.70 12.76 2.12
C LYS A 72 -15.80 13.93 1.71
N GLY A 73 -15.41 13.97 0.44
CA GLY A 73 -14.54 15.01 -0.12
C GLY A 73 -13.02 14.74 0.00
N GLN A 74 -12.59 13.67 0.68
CA GLN A 74 -11.16 13.33 0.84
C GLN A 74 -10.61 12.37 -0.22
N VAL A 75 -11.37 12.04 -1.25
CA VAL A 75 -10.93 11.13 -2.32
C VAL A 75 -9.70 11.68 -3.05
N GLY A 76 -9.64 12.99 -3.28
CA GLY A 76 -8.46 13.64 -3.88
C GLY A 76 -7.20 13.49 -3.02
N ASP A 77 -7.32 13.66 -1.69
CA ASP A 77 -6.22 13.42 -0.75
C ASP A 77 -5.75 11.95 -0.81
N LEU A 78 -6.69 11.00 -0.91
CA LEU A 78 -6.38 9.56 -1.00
C LEU A 78 -5.63 9.22 -2.29
N LEU A 79 -6.02 9.80 -3.42
CA LEU A 79 -5.30 9.62 -4.70
C LEU A 79 -3.88 10.22 -4.61
N LEU A 80 -3.74 11.37 -3.97
CA LEU A 80 -2.45 11.99 -3.74
C LEU A 80 -1.55 11.12 -2.85
N ILE A 81 -2.13 10.48 -1.83
CA ILE A 81 -1.44 9.51 -0.97
C ILE A 81 -0.97 8.30 -1.79
N LEU A 82 -1.83 7.76 -2.66
CA LEU A 82 -1.47 6.64 -3.53
C LEU A 82 -0.26 6.99 -4.41
N VAL A 83 -0.29 8.14 -5.07
CA VAL A 83 0.82 8.62 -5.91
C VAL A 83 2.10 8.79 -5.09
N GLY A 84 2.01 9.42 -3.91
CA GLY A 84 3.16 9.59 -3.02
C GLY A 84 3.75 8.25 -2.55
N ASN A 85 2.89 7.27 -2.22
CA ASN A 85 3.36 5.92 -1.86
C ASN A 85 4.09 5.25 -3.05
N ILE A 86 3.56 5.36 -4.28
CA ILE A 86 4.22 4.81 -5.48
C ILE A 86 5.59 5.46 -5.70
N VAL A 87 5.70 6.78 -5.54
CA VAL A 87 6.99 7.49 -5.62
C VAL A 87 7.97 6.99 -4.57
N GLY A 88 7.52 6.79 -3.32
CA GLY A 88 8.35 6.20 -2.27
C GLY A 88 8.82 4.78 -2.61
N CYS A 89 7.93 3.95 -3.13
CA CYS A 89 8.27 2.61 -3.61
C CYS A 89 9.27 2.64 -4.77
N LEU A 90 9.15 3.60 -5.70
CA LEU A 90 10.10 3.77 -6.82
C LEU A 90 11.51 4.05 -6.32
N LEU A 91 11.68 4.91 -5.32
CA LEU A 91 12.99 5.20 -4.73
C LEU A 91 13.65 3.93 -4.18
N VAL A 92 12.89 3.07 -3.51
CA VAL A 92 13.41 1.80 -2.99
C VAL A 92 13.62 0.77 -4.11
N ALA A 93 12.77 0.77 -5.14
CA ALA A 93 12.97 -0.10 -6.31
C ALA A 93 14.28 0.23 -7.05
N MET A 94 14.69 1.49 -7.08
CA MET A 94 16.01 1.89 -7.59
C MET A 94 17.16 1.26 -6.77
N LEU A 95 17.03 1.21 -5.43
CA LEU A 95 17.99 0.50 -4.58
C LEU A 95 17.97 -1.01 -4.85
N ALA A 96 16.80 -1.60 -5.05
CA ALA A 96 16.68 -3.03 -5.35
C ALA A 96 17.35 -3.40 -6.68
N ARG A 97 17.38 -2.50 -7.66
CA ARG A 97 18.03 -2.70 -8.95
C ARG A 97 19.56 -2.74 -8.89
N VAL A 98 20.16 -2.05 -7.92
CA VAL A 98 21.62 -2.06 -7.71
C VAL A 98 22.06 -3.08 -6.68
N SER A 99 21.15 -3.80 -6.07
CA SER A 99 21.43 -4.86 -5.10
C SER A 99 22.07 -6.07 -5.80
N PRO A 100 23.07 -6.73 -5.18
CA PRO A 100 23.63 -7.99 -5.69
C PRO A 100 22.68 -9.18 -5.50
N MET A 101 21.57 -9.02 -4.79
CA MET A 101 20.58 -10.07 -4.56
C MET A 101 19.63 -10.22 -5.75
N PRO A 102 19.07 -11.40 -6.03
CA PRO A 102 18.19 -11.66 -7.18
C PRO A 102 16.77 -11.10 -6.97
N LEU A 103 16.66 -9.83 -6.53
CA LEU A 103 15.39 -9.20 -6.16
C LEU A 103 14.47 -8.98 -7.37
N GLN A 104 15.05 -8.69 -8.53
CA GLN A 104 14.28 -8.50 -9.76
C GLN A 104 13.59 -9.80 -10.21
N GLU A 105 14.27 -10.94 -10.09
CA GLU A 105 13.69 -12.25 -10.41
C GLU A 105 12.57 -12.63 -9.42
N ALA A 106 12.80 -12.38 -8.12
CA ALA A 106 11.80 -12.62 -7.09
C ALA A 106 10.55 -11.75 -7.31
N ALA A 107 10.72 -10.48 -7.64
CA ALA A 107 9.63 -9.57 -7.97
C ALA A 107 8.88 -10.00 -9.24
N GLN A 108 9.61 -10.45 -10.28
CA GLN A 108 9.03 -10.93 -11.51
C GLN A 108 8.15 -12.17 -11.30
N LYS A 109 8.57 -13.11 -10.44
CA LYS A 109 7.76 -14.28 -10.07
C LYS A 109 6.44 -13.88 -9.45
N ILE A 110 6.43 -12.87 -8.57
CA ILE A 110 5.21 -12.34 -7.95
C ILE A 110 4.29 -11.74 -9.02
N LEU A 111 4.81 -10.84 -9.85
CA LEU A 111 4.02 -10.19 -10.91
C LEU A 111 3.47 -11.20 -11.91
N ALA A 112 4.30 -12.15 -12.37
CA ALA A 112 3.85 -13.21 -13.29
C ALA A 112 2.73 -14.05 -12.68
N GLY A 113 2.81 -14.41 -11.40
CA GLY A 113 1.74 -15.09 -10.67
C GLY A 113 0.44 -14.28 -10.60
N ARG A 114 0.55 -12.95 -10.37
CA ARG A 114 -0.63 -12.05 -10.38
C ARG A 114 -1.27 -11.95 -11.77
N LEU A 115 -0.46 -11.84 -12.81
CA LEU A 115 -0.96 -11.81 -14.19
C LEU A 115 -1.63 -13.14 -14.58
N ALA A 116 -1.08 -14.28 -14.16
CA ALA A 116 -1.61 -15.62 -14.45
C ALA A 116 -2.99 -15.85 -13.83
N ILE A 117 -3.25 -15.37 -12.61
CA ILE A 117 -4.60 -15.48 -11.99
C ILE A 117 -5.60 -14.48 -12.59
N GLY A 118 -5.12 -13.46 -13.27
CA GLY A 118 -5.90 -12.43 -13.93
C GLY A 118 -6.35 -11.27 -13.01
N PRO A 119 -6.63 -10.11 -13.59
CA PRO A 119 -6.85 -8.87 -12.84
C PRO A 119 -8.09 -8.93 -11.94
N VAL A 120 -9.17 -9.53 -12.38
CA VAL A 120 -10.42 -9.62 -11.60
C VAL A 120 -10.22 -10.48 -10.35
N ARG A 121 -9.63 -11.67 -10.51
CA ARG A 121 -9.36 -12.56 -9.36
C ARG A 121 -8.37 -11.93 -8.38
N ALA A 122 -7.31 -11.30 -8.89
CA ALA A 122 -6.36 -10.58 -8.05
C ALA A 122 -7.03 -9.42 -7.29
N GLY A 123 -7.91 -8.66 -7.94
CA GLY A 123 -8.70 -7.59 -7.30
C GLY A 123 -9.63 -8.12 -6.19
N LEU A 124 -10.29 -9.26 -6.41
CA LEU A 124 -11.12 -9.90 -5.38
C LEU A 124 -10.28 -10.35 -4.18
N LEU A 125 -9.12 -10.96 -4.41
CA LEU A 125 -8.19 -11.33 -3.33
C LEU A 125 -7.65 -10.10 -2.58
N ALA A 126 -7.47 -8.97 -3.27
CA ALA A 126 -7.04 -7.73 -2.67
C ALA A 126 -8.05 -7.16 -1.64
N ILE A 127 -9.34 -7.52 -1.74
CA ILE A 127 -10.36 -7.18 -0.73
C ILE A 127 -9.94 -7.74 0.64
N GLY A 128 -9.47 -8.98 0.71
CA GLY A 128 -8.98 -9.60 1.94
C GLY A 128 -7.83 -8.82 2.57
N CYS A 129 -6.86 -8.38 1.75
CA CYS A 129 -5.77 -7.53 2.23
C CYS A 129 -6.27 -6.19 2.78
N GLY A 130 -7.15 -5.49 2.06
CA GLY A 130 -7.71 -4.20 2.50
C GLY A 130 -8.40 -4.31 3.87
N PHE A 131 -9.20 -5.37 4.07
CA PHE A 131 -9.85 -5.66 5.35
C PHE A 131 -8.84 -5.87 6.47
N LEU A 132 -7.83 -6.71 6.26
CA LEU A 132 -6.78 -6.99 7.26
C LEU A 132 -6.02 -5.70 7.62
N MET A 133 -5.71 -4.85 6.64
CA MET A 133 -4.97 -3.60 6.88
C MET A 133 -5.78 -2.61 7.72
N THR A 134 -7.05 -2.38 7.39
CA THR A 134 -7.90 -1.49 8.19
C THR A 134 -8.10 -2.02 9.60
N THR A 135 -8.32 -3.33 9.74
CA THR A 135 -8.44 -3.99 11.05
C THR A 135 -7.17 -3.79 11.88
N ALA A 136 -6.00 -4.10 11.33
CA ALA A 136 -4.71 -3.95 12.02
C ALA A 136 -4.43 -2.50 12.45
N VAL A 137 -4.72 -1.53 11.57
CA VAL A 137 -4.57 -0.09 11.88
C VAL A 137 -5.56 0.34 12.95
N THR A 138 -6.79 -0.19 12.96
CA THR A 138 -7.79 0.10 14.00
C THR A 138 -7.28 -0.36 15.37
N PHE A 139 -6.74 -1.56 15.48
CA PHE A 139 -6.13 -2.04 16.72
C PHE A 139 -4.95 -1.17 17.16
N ALA A 140 -4.06 -0.83 16.23
CA ALA A 140 -2.90 0.00 16.54
C ALA A 140 -3.28 1.41 17.03
N ARG A 141 -4.37 2.00 16.50
CA ARG A 141 -4.94 3.27 17.00
C ARG A 141 -5.48 3.16 18.43
N ARG A 142 -5.76 1.95 18.91
CA ARG A 142 -6.15 1.64 20.29
C ARG A 142 -4.95 1.17 21.15
N ASN A 143 -3.72 1.45 20.71
CA ASN A 143 -2.47 1.00 21.35
C ASN A 143 -2.29 -0.52 21.44
N GLN A 144 -2.94 -1.27 20.55
CA GLN A 144 -2.84 -2.73 20.44
C GLN A 144 -2.00 -3.08 19.19
N TRP A 145 -0.71 -3.32 19.36
CA TRP A 145 0.24 -3.48 18.27
C TRP A 145 0.38 -4.92 17.76
N LEU A 146 0.06 -5.89 18.61
CA LEU A 146 0.22 -7.31 18.28
C LEU A 146 -0.53 -7.74 17.01
N PRO A 147 -1.78 -7.27 16.74
CA PRO A 147 -2.50 -7.63 15.52
C PRO A 147 -1.78 -7.24 14.23
N LEU A 148 -0.93 -6.21 14.23
CA LEU A 148 -0.10 -5.85 13.07
C LEU A 148 0.88 -6.97 12.68
N LEU A 149 1.48 -7.63 13.69
CA LEU A 149 2.42 -8.73 13.49
C LEU A 149 1.76 -9.98 12.89
N PHE A 150 0.45 -10.14 13.03
CA PHE A 150 -0.30 -11.24 12.44
C PHE A 150 -0.90 -10.87 11.08
N ALA A 151 -1.49 -9.68 10.96
CA ALA A 151 -2.18 -9.27 9.76
C ALA A 151 -1.25 -9.18 8.54
N VAL A 152 0.00 -8.74 8.74
CA VAL A 152 0.98 -8.59 7.66
C VAL A 152 1.43 -9.94 7.12
N PRO A 153 1.97 -10.88 7.93
CA PRO A 153 2.28 -12.21 7.41
C PRO A 153 1.06 -12.91 6.81
N MET A 154 -0.13 -12.73 7.38
CA MET A 154 -1.35 -13.33 6.89
C MET A 154 -1.66 -12.89 5.45
N PHE A 155 -1.67 -11.60 5.13
CA PHE A 155 -1.98 -11.21 3.76
C PHE A 155 -0.93 -11.69 2.76
N ILE A 156 0.35 -11.70 3.15
CA ILE A 156 1.46 -12.16 2.30
C ILE A 156 1.34 -13.66 2.03
N LEU A 157 1.21 -14.47 3.08
CA LEU A 157 1.19 -15.94 2.98
C LEU A 157 -0.08 -16.47 2.36
N CYS A 158 -1.22 -15.79 2.55
CA CYS A 158 -2.47 -16.09 1.88
C CYS A 158 -2.52 -15.59 0.42
N GLY A 159 -1.49 -14.88 -0.03
CA GLY A 159 -1.42 -14.38 -1.41
C GLY A 159 -2.36 -13.23 -1.70
N PHE A 160 -2.87 -12.52 -0.69
CA PHE A 160 -3.73 -11.34 -0.85
C PHE A 160 -2.89 -10.14 -1.32
N PRO A 161 -3.16 -9.57 -2.51
CA PRO A 161 -2.37 -8.45 -3.01
C PRO A 161 -2.55 -7.18 -2.17
N HIS A 162 -1.42 -6.52 -1.86
CA HIS A 162 -1.39 -5.20 -1.23
C HIS A 162 -0.88 -4.17 -2.23
N CYS A 163 -1.73 -3.24 -2.68
CA CYS A 163 -1.44 -2.36 -3.82
C CYS A 163 -0.12 -1.58 -3.69
N ILE A 164 0.32 -1.19 -2.50
CA ILE A 164 1.58 -0.47 -2.32
C ILE A 164 2.78 -1.44 -2.30
N ALA A 165 2.66 -2.62 -1.70
CA ALA A 165 3.70 -3.64 -1.79
C ALA A 165 3.86 -4.13 -3.24
N ASP A 166 2.74 -4.42 -3.92
CA ASP A 166 2.73 -4.81 -5.33
C ASP A 166 3.28 -3.69 -6.23
N ALA A 167 3.05 -2.39 -5.92
CA ALA A 167 3.71 -1.29 -6.62
C ALA A 167 5.23 -1.38 -6.52
N PHE A 168 5.78 -1.62 -5.32
CA PHE A 168 7.22 -1.83 -5.15
C PHE A 168 7.73 -3.02 -5.96
N TYR A 169 7.02 -4.17 -5.91
CA TYR A 169 7.42 -5.35 -6.68
C TYR A 169 7.43 -5.05 -8.17
N TYR A 170 6.36 -4.44 -8.71
CA TYR A 170 6.24 -4.15 -10.15
C TYR A 170 7.29 -3.15 -10.63
N LEU A 171 7.62 -2.16 -9.80
CA LEU A 171 8.70 -1.20 -10.09
C LEU A 171 10.10 -1.83 -10.02
N THR A 172 10.25 -2.96 -9.32
CA THR A 172 11.51 -3.70 -9.20
C THR A 172 11.73 -4.66 -10.37
N VAL A 173 10.67 -5.16 -11.01
CA VAL A 173 10.73 -6.10 -12.15
C VAL A 173 11.60 -5.56 -13.29
N PRO A 174 12.33 -6.43 -14.06
CA PRO A 174 13.07 -6.02 -15.25
C PRO A 174 12.19 -5.25 -16.24
N PHE A 175 12.76 -4.19 -16.79
CA PHE A 175 12.01 -3.27 -17.66
C PHE A 175 11.46 -3.95 -18.92
N SER A 176 12.19 -4.92 -19.48
CA SER A 176 11.73 -5.73 -20.62
C SER A 176 10.40 -6.42 -20.33
N PHE A 177 10.30 -7.10 -19.17
CA PHE A 177 9.08 -7.81 -18.78
C PHE A 177 7.88 -6.86 -18.60
N ILE A 178 8.10 -5.68 -17.98
CA ILE A 178 7.04 -4.66 -17.84
C ILE A 178 6.57 -4.17 -19.21
N ARG A 179 7.49 -3.89 -20.14
CA ARG A 179 7.18 -3.41 -21.47
C ARG A 179 6.33 -4.41 -22.25
N GLU A 180 6.65 -5.68 -22.17
CA GLU A 180 5.89 -6.75 -22.84
C GLU A 180 4.48 -6.93 -22.28
N ASN A 181 4.28 -6.64 -20.99
CA ASN A 181 3.04 -6.89 -20.27
C ASN A 181 2.32 -5.61 -19.81
N LEU A 182 2.68 -4.44 -20.34
CA LEU A 182 2.29 -3.13 -19.81
C LEU A 182 0.78 -2.97 -19.59
N CYS A 183 -0.04 -3.27 -20.61
CA CYS A 183 -1.49 -3.19 -20.50
C CYS A 183 -2.03 -4.09 -19.38
N GLY A 184 -1.55 -5.33 -19.32
CA GLY A 184 -1.95 -6.29 -18.28
C GLY A 184 -1.59 -5.81 -16.88
N VAL A 185 -0.39 -5.27 -16.71
CA VAL A 185 0.11 -4.73 -15.43
C VAL A 185 -0.72 -3.53 -14.98
N LEU A 186 -1.06 -2.60 -15.88
CA LEU A 186 -1.87 -1.43 -15.54
C LEU A 186 -3.29 -1.82 -15.12
N VAL A 187 -3.96 -2.69 -15.88
CA VAL A 187 -5.31 -3.17 -15.55
C VAL A 187 -5.30 -3.94 -14.24
N LEU A 188 -4.32 -4.83 -14.06
CA LEU A 188 -4.11 -5.56 -12.81
C LEU A 188 -3.96 -4.59 -11.63
N TYR A 189 -3.08 -3.61 -11.73
CA TYR A 189 -2.82 -2.66 -10.65
C TYR A 189 -4.06 -1.85 -10.25
N VAL A 190 -4.84 -1.39 -11.23
CA VAL A 190 -6.12 -0.70 -10.96
C VAL A 190 -7.08 -1.63 -10.20
N CYS A 191 -7.20 -2.90 -10.59
CA CYS A 191 -8.03 -3.87 -9.87
C CYS A 191 -7.56 -4.08 -8.42
N LEU A 192 -6.23 -4.12 -8.17
CA LEU A 192 -5.70 -4.23 -6.82
C LEU A 192 -6.04 -3.00 -5.95
N VAL A 193 -5.87 -1.79 -6.50
CA VAL A 193 -6.21 -0.54 -5.80
C VAL A 193 -7.69 -0.52 -5.42
N ILE A 194 -8.57 -0.87 -6.35
CA ILE A 194 -10.02 -0.93 -6.11
C ILE A 194 -10.35 -2.02 -5.08
N GLY A 195 -9.78 -3.21 -5.21
CA GLY A 195 -10.00 -4.30 -4.26
C GLY A 195 -9.55 -3.94 -2.84
N ASN A 196 -8.37 -3.36 -2.67
CA ASN A 196 -7.93 -2.87 -1.38
C ASN A 196 -8.86 -1.78 -0.83
N PHE A 197 -9.33 -0.85 -1.68
CA PHE A 197 -10.29 0.18 -1.25
C PHE A 197 -11.58 -0.42 -0.72
N ILE A 198 -12.17 -1.37 -1.45
CA ILE A 198 -13.37 -2.08 -1.02
C ILE A 198 -13.12 -2.78 0.31
N GLY A 199 -12.02 -3.55 0.41
CA GLY A 199 -11.66 -4.26 1.61
C GLY A 199 -11.48 -3.35 2.82
N CYS A 200 -10.80 -2.21 2.64
CA CYS A 200 -10.61 -1.22 3.70
C CYS A 200 -11.95 -0.64 4.24
N ASN A 201 -12.99 -0.64 3.42
CA ASN A 201 -14.29 -0.08 3.79
C ASN A 201 -15.35 -1.14 4.13
N LEU A 202 -15.04 -2.44 4.06
CA LEU A 202 -16.01 -3.52 4.30
C LEU A 202 -16.73 -3.37 5.63
N TYR A 203 -16.00 -3.07 6.71
CA TYR A 203 -16.61 -2.88 8.03
C TYR A 203 -17.64 -1.76 8.00
N ARG A 204 -17.30 -0.61 7.41
CA ARG A 204 -18.22 0.53 7.28
C ARG A 204 -19.43 0.22 6.39
N LEU A 205 -19.24 -0.60 5.35
CA LEU A 205 -20.31 -0.97 4.42
C LEU A 205 -21.30 -1.95 5.06
N ILE A 206 -20.82 -2.88 5.89
CA ILE A 206 -21.66 -3.89 6.55
C ILE A 206 -22.38 -3.29 7.78
N MET A 207 -21.68 -2.45 8.56
CA MET A 207 -22.18 -1.85 9.79
C MET A 207 -22.82 -0.47 9.58
N ILE A 208 -23.37 -0.20 8.39
CA ILE A 208 -24.11 1.04 8.13
C ILE A 208 -25.33 1.09 9.04
N GLY A 209 -25.43 2.16 9.85
CA GLY A 209 -26.55 2.39 10.76
C GLY A 209 -26.36 1.83 12.18
N GLU A 210 -25.27 1.08 12.42
CA GLU A 210 -24.89 0.65 13.76
C GLU A 210 -23.98 1.68 14.43
N ASP A 211 -24.07 1.81 15.74
CA ASP A 211 -23.18 2.68 16.50
C ASP A 211 -21.72 2.27 16.32
N LYS A 212 -20.84 3.25 16.22
CA LYS A 212 -19.40 3.01 16.01
C LYS A 212 -18.84 2.22 17.20
N VAL A 213 -18.54 0.94 16.99
CA VAL A 213 -17.81 0.10 17.92
C VAL A 213 -16.39 0.61 18.12
#